data_dbe3c9da1fb2f1fa21ddde90d269011f
#
_entry.id   dbe3c9da1fb2f1fa21ddde90d269011f
#
_cell.length_a   1.000
_cell.length_b   1.000
_cell.length_c   1.000
_cell.angle_alpha   90.00
_cell.angle_beta   90.00
_cell.angle_gamma   90.00
#
_symmetry.space_group_name_H-M   'P 1'
#
loop_
_entity.id
_entity.type
_entity.pdbx_description
1 polymer ?
#
loop_
_entity_poly.entity_id
_entity_poly.type
_entity_poly.pdbx_seq_one_letter_code
_entity_poly.pdbx_strand_id
1 'polypeptide(L)'
;GLAPCELCLKQRTVYWVAGAVAIVAMIVVRLPGGPRLREASCWLLALVFLVSVGVAGYHAGVEWKFWPGPQSCSGGGTVTVAALRDLLNGGGVKMPACDQPAWTFAGLSMAGWNTVASMILVGFSVAAALRERGRT
;
A
#
# COMPACT_ATOMS: atom_id res chain seq x y z
N GLY A 1 -20.71 6.25 -1.74
CA GLY A 1 -19.35 6.06 -1.21
C GLY A 1 -18.81 4.69 -1.57
N LEU A 2 -17.56 4.63 -2.01
CA LEU A 2 -16.87 3.37 -2.30
C LEU A 2 -16.38 2.78 -0.97
N ALA A 3 -16.83 1.59 -0.60
CA ALA A 3 -16.31 0.90 0.57
C ALA A 3 -14.89 0.41 0.26
N PRO A 4 -13.89 0.66 1.13
CA PRO A 4 -12.53 0.22 0.89
C PRO A 4 -12.42 -1.30 1.05
N CYS A 5 -11.75 -1.97 0.12
CA CYS A 5 -11.43 -3.39 0.22
C CYS A 5 -10.30 -3.64 1.23
N GLU A 6 -10.11 -4.87 1.69
CA GLU A 6 -9.06 -5.22 2.66
C GLU A 6 -7.65 -4.90 2.14
N LEU A 7 -7.36 -5.21 0.87
CA LEU A 7 -6.06 -4.89 0.27
C LEU A 7 -5.85 -3.38 0.14
N CYS A 8 -6.90 -2.60 -0.12
CA CYS A 8 -6.82 -1.13 -0.11
C CYS A 8 -6.46 -0.58 1.28
N LEU A 9 -7.02 -1.17 2.33
CA LEU A 9 -6.68 -0.78 3.71
C LEU A 9 -5.23 -1.11 4.05
N LYS A 10 -4.72 -2.27 3.63
CA LYS A 10 -3.30 -2.64 3.80
C LYS A 10 -2.38 -1.66 3.09
N GLN A 11 -2.68 -1.27 1.85
CA GLN A 11 -1.92 -0.26 1.13
C GLN A 11 -1.90 1.09 1.88
N ARG A 12 -3.05 1.53 2.39
CA ARG A 12 -3.15 2.77 3.18
C ARG A 12 -2.30 2.71 4.44
N THR A 13 -2.26 1.56 5.13
CA THR A 13 -1.45 1.37 6.33
C THR A 13 0.05 1.54 6.04
N VAL A 14 0.54 1.04 4.91
CA VAL A 14 1.94 1.23 4.50
C VAL A 14 2.30 2.72 4.37
N TYR A 15 1.40 3.54 3.81
CA TYR A 15 1.64 4.99 3.72
C TYR A 15 1.63 5.69 5.08
N TRP A 16 0.81 5.25 6.03
CA TRP A 16 0.88 5.75 7.40
C TRP A 16 2.21 5.42 8.05
N VAL A 17 2.71 4.21 7.87
CA VAL A 17 4.05 3.80 8.36
C VAL A 17 5.13 4.63 7.67
N ALA A 18 5.08 4.81 6.35
CA ALA A 18 6.03 5.63 5.61
C ALA A 18 6.04 7.09 6.11
N GLY A 19 4.87 7.67 6.37
CA GLY A 19 4.73 9.01 6.93
C GLY A 19 5.35 9.13 8.33
N ALA A 20 5.09 8.16 9.21
CA ALA A 20 5.69 8.12 10.54
C ALA A 20 7.23 8.00 10.47
N VAL A 21 7.75 7.11 9.63
CA VAL A 21 9.19 6.95 9.40
C VAL A 21 9.81 8.24 8.87
N ALA A 22 9.15 8.92 7.92
CA ALA A 22 9.64 10.18 7.37
C ALA A 22 9.69 11.29 8.42
N ILE A 23 8.68 11.41 9.29
CA ILE A 23 8.66 12.37 10.39
C ILE A 23 9.79 12.09 11.37
N VAL A 24 9.94 10.83 11.81
CA VAL A 24 11.03 10.44 12.71
C VAL A 24 12.39 10.71 12.06
N ALA A 25 12.56 10.38 10.77
CA ALA A 25 13.78 10.66 10.03
C ALA A 25 14.11 12.17 10.01
N MET A 26 13.11 13.02 9.77
CA MET A 26 13.31 14.48 9.79
C MET A 26 13.77 15.01 11.17
N ILE A 27 13.30 14.41 12.25
CA ILE A 27 13.71 14.77 13.62
C ILE A 27 15.14 14.28 13.87
N VAL A 28 15.40 12.99 13.59
CA VAL A 28 16.68 12.33 13.86
C VAL A 28 17.84 12.95 13.08
N VAL A 29 17.60 13.38 11.84
CA VAL A 29 18.58 14.06 10.99
C VAL A 29 19.08 15.39 11.59
N ARG A 30 18.31 15.99 12.48
CA ARG A 30 18.71 17.23 13.19
C ARG A 30 19.54 16.98 14.44
N LEU A 31 19.68 15.71 14.86
CA LEU A 31 20.48 15.33 16.01
C LEU A 31 21.97 15.18 15.63
N PRO A 32 22.91 15.26 16.60
CA PRO A 32 24.31 14.97 16.36
C PRO A 32 24.47 13.51 15.91
N GLY A 33 25.03 13.29 14.73
CA GLY A 33 25.15 11.93 14.15
C GLY A 33 25.04 11.93 12.63
N GLY A 34 24.60 13.04 12.11
CA GLY A 34 24.60 13.56 10.73
C GLY A 34 24.44 12.57 9.58
N PRO A 35 25.46 12.36 8.76
CA PRO A 35 25.31 11.69 7.45
C PRO A 35 24.86 10.23 7.51
N ARG A 36 25.34 9.46 8.48
CA ARG A 36 24.96 8.03 8.63
C ARG A 36 23.49 7.84 8.97
N LEU A 37 22.94 8.73 9.81
CA LEU A 37 21.51 8.68 10.16
C LEU A 37 20.63 9.05 8.97
N ARG A 38 21.08 10.00 8.12
CA ARG A 38 20.39 10.35 6.87
C ARG A 38 20.39 9.19 5.90
N GLU A 39 21.55 8.58 5.67
CA GLU A 39 21.66 7.40 4.80
C GLU A 39 20.74 6.26 5.30
N ALA A 40 20.82 5.92 6.59
CA ALA A 40 19.99 4.86 7.19
C ALA A 40 18.48 5.16 7.06
N SER A 41 18.06 6.41 7.25
CA SER A 41 16.68 6.84 7.09
C SER A 41 16.19 6.69 5.64
N CYS A 42 17.02 7.02 4.67
CA CYS A 42 16.70 6.86 3.25
C CYS A 42 16.57 5.38 2.86
N TRP A 43 17.44 4.50 3.37
CA TRP A 43 17.33 3.06 3.17
C TRP A 43 16.07 2.48 3.82
N LEU A 44 15.72 2.94 5.01
CA LEU A 44 14.50 2.52 5.69
C LEU A 44 13.25 2.92 4.90
N LEU A 45 13.20 4.15 4.38
CA LEU A 45 12.12 4.60 3.51
C LEU A 45 12.05 3.79 2.21
N ALA A 46 13.20 3.49 1.59
CA ALA A 46 13.25 2.64 0.41
C ALA A 46 12.65 1.25 0.69
N LEU A 47 12.95 0.65 1.85
CA LEU A 47 12.39 -0.63 2.27
C LEU A 47 10.87 -0.56 2.46
N VAL A 48 10.37 0.48 3.13
CA VAL A 48 8.91 0.68 3.35
C VAL A 48 8.19 0.82 2.01
N PHE A 49 8.72 1.61 1.07
CA PHE A 49 8.12 1.75 -0.25
C PHE A 49 8.27 0.49 -1.11
N LEU A 50 9.32 -0.32 -0.91
CA LEU A 50 9.43 -1.63 -1.56
C LEU A 50 8.33 -2.59 -1.08
N VAL A 51 8.00 -2.58 0.20
CA VAL A 51 6.84 -3.32 0.74
C VAL A 51 5.54 -2.81 0.10
N SER A 52 5.41 -1.49 -0.08
CA SER A 52 4.26 -0.90 -0.79
C SER A 52 4.15 -1.41 -2.23
N VAL A 53 5.25 -1.48 -2.97
CA VAL A 53 5.29 -2.07 -4.33
C VAL A 53 4.80 -3.52 -4.31
N GLY A 54 5.24 -4.32 -3.34
CA GLY A 54 4.81 -5.72 -3.20
C GLY A 54 3.30 -5.84 -2.94
N VAL A 55 2.78 -5.10 -1.98
CA VAL A 55 1.35 -5.12 -1.62
C VAL A 55 0.47 -4.59 -2.76
N ALA A 56 0.86 -3.47 -3.37
CA ALA A 56 0.10 -2.86 -4.47
C ALA A 56 0.19 -3.71 -5.75
N GLY A 57 1.36 -4.26 -6.06
CA GLY A 57 1.57 -5.15 -7.20
C GLY A 57 0.80 -6.46 -7.05
N TYR A 58 0.76 -7.04 -5.85
CA TYR A 58 -0.09 -8.19 -5.57
C TYR A 58 -1.56 -7.87 -5.82
N HIS A 59 -2.04 -6.73 -5.33
CA HIS A 59 -3.42 -6.29 -5.54
C HIS A 59 -3.73 -6.09 -7.03
N ALA A 60 -2.86 -5.39 -7.77
CA ALA A 60 -3.03 -5.21 -9.21
C ALA A 60 -3.06 -6.54 -9.96
N GLY A 61 -2.25 -7.52 -9.55
CA GLY A 61 -2.27 -8.87 -10.13
C GLY A 61 -3.56 -9.64 -9.83
N VAL A 62 -4.19 -9.42 -8.67
CA VAL A 62 -5.53 -9.96 -8.36
C VAL A 62 -6.58 -9.33 -9.27
N GLU A 63 -6.55 -8.02 -9.50
CA GLU A 63 -7.46 -7.32 -10.42
C GLU A 63 -7.29 -7.80 -11.86
N TRP A 64 -6.06 -8.11 -12.29
CA TRP A 64 -5.75 -8.66 -13.63
C TRP A 64 -5.95 -10.17 -13.73
N LYS A 65 -6.44 -10.83 -12.68
CA LYS A 65 -6.70 -12.29 -12.65
C LYS A 65 -5.45 -13.15 -12.84
N PHE A 66 -4.24 -12.65 -12.53
CA PHE A 66 -3.02 -13.44 -12.56
C PHE A 66 -2.97 -14.49 -11.44
N TRP A 67 -3.58 -14.18 -10.30
CA TRP A 67 -3.74 -15.09 -9.16
C TRP A 67 -5.02 -14.80 -8.39
N PRO A 68 -5.51 -15.78 -7.62
CA PRO A 68 -6.71 -15.60 -6.79
C PRO A 68 -6.42 -14.59 -5.68
N GLY A 69 -7.39 -13.73 -5.41
CA GLY A 69 -7.36 -12.85 -4.25
C GLY A 69 -7.52 -13.62 -2.93
N PRO A 70 -7.23 -12.97 -1.78
CA PRO A 70 -7.52 -13.55 -0.47
C PRO A 70 -9.00 -13.92 -0.36
N GLN A 71 -9.32 -14.96 0.40
CA GLN A 71 -10.71 -15.43 0.56
C GLN A 71 -11.63 -14.35 1.12
N SER A 72 -11.10 -13.42 1.93
CA SER A 72 -11.81 -12.24 2.42
C SER A 72 -12.19 -11.23 1.32
N CYS A 73 -11.55 -11.30 0.16
CA CYS A 73 -11.77 -10.42 -1.00
C CYS A 73 -12.68 -11.01 -2.07
N SER A 74 -12.89 -12.30 -2.09
CA SER A 74 -13.64 -13.01 -3.15
C SER A 74 -15.10 -13.32 -2.80
N GLY A 75 -15.67 -12.65 -1.80
CA GLY A 75 -17.06 -12.88 -1.37
C GLY A 75 -17.29 -14.26 -0.71
N GLY A 76 -16.23 -15.06 -0.56
CA GLY A 76 -16.27 -16.37 0.13
C GLY A 76 -16.00 -16.29 1.63
N GLY A 77 -16.01 -15.10 2.22
CA GLY A 77 -15.94 -14.94 3.68
C GLY A 77 -17.14 -15.60 4.35
N THR A 78 -16.91 -16.26 5.47
CA THR A 78 -17.98 -16.82 6.32
C THR A 78 -19.07 -15.75 6.48
N VAL A 79 -20.26 -16.06 5.97
CA VAL A 79 -21.43 -15.21 6.11
C VAL A 79 -21.69 -15.06 7.59
N THR A 80 -21.32 -13.93 8.17
CA THR A 80 -21.65 -13.65 9.57
C THR A 80 -23.17 -13.57 9.73
N VAL A 81 -23.68 -13.97 10.87
CA VAL A 81 -25.13 -13.91 11.18
C VAL A 81 -25.69 -12.49 10.94
N ALA A 82 -24.88 -11.45 11.14
CA ALA A 82 -25.21 -10.06 10.82
C ALA A 82 -25.40 -9.83 9.31
N ALA A 83 -24.49 -10.34 8.47
CA ALA A 83 -24.58 -10.24 7.01
C ALA A 83 -25.78 -11.03 6.47
N LEU A 84 -26.07 -12.20 7.06
CA LEU A 84 -27.25 -13.00 6.71
C LEU A 84 -28.54 -12.25 7.07
N ARG A 85 -28.57 -11.57 8.21
CA ARG A 85 -29.72 -10.77 8.65
C ARG A 85 -29.97 -9.57 7.73
N ASP A 86 -28.92 -8.89 7.28
CA ASP A 86 -29.01 -7.80 6.30
C ASP A 86 -29.51 -8.29 4.94
N LEU A 87 -29.06 -9.45 4.49
CA LEU A 87 -29.57 -10.09 3.26
C LEU A 87 -31.08 -10.42 3.37
N LEU A 88 -31.52 -10.93 4.50
CA LEU A 88 -32.93 -11.26 4.75
C LEU A 88 -33.81 -10.01 4.84
N ASN A 89 -33.26 -8.86 5.25
CA ASN A 89 -33.92 -7.57 5.31
C ASN A 89 -33.88 -6.77 3.98
N GLY A 90 -33.43 -7.42 2.89
CA GLY A 90 -33.36 -6.77 1.57
C GLY A 90 -32.20 -5.78 1.41
N GLY A 91 -31.29 -5.70 2.38
CA GLY A 91 -30.05 -4.96 2.30
C GLY A 91 -29.00 -5.77 1.57
N GLY A 92 -28.70 -5.42 0.32
CA GLY A 92 -27.60 -6.03 -0.41
C GLY A 92 -26.27 -5.63 0.22
N VAL A 93 -25.63 -6.55 0.98
CA VAL A 93 -24.24 -6.37 1.41
C VAL A 93 -23.36 -6.49 0.17
N LYS A 94 -23.11 -5.37 -0.50
CA LYS A 94 -22.05 -5.29 -1.50
C LYS A 94 -20.72 -5.33 -0.77
N MET A 95 -20.18 -6.54 -0.54
CA MET A 95 -18.78 -6.67 -0.17
C MET A 95 -17.94 -6.17 -1.34
N PRO A 96 -17.03 -5.21 -1.12
CA PRO A 96 -16.15 -4.74 -2.18
C PRO A 96 -15.24 -5.88 -2.60
N ALA A 97 -15.43 -6.36 -3.83
CA ALA A 97 -14.59 -7.38 -4.42
C ALA A 97 -13.21 -6.79 -4.73
N CYS A 98 -12.14 -7.43 -4.24
CA CYS A 98 -10.76 -7.00 -4.54
C CYS A 98 -10.33 -7.34 -5.97
N ASP A 99 -11.13 -8.13 -6.68
CA ASP A 99 -10.85 -8.60 -8.05
C ASP A 99 -11.49 -7.73 -9.14
N GLN A 100 -12.19 -6.67 -8.74
CA GLN A 100 -12.76 -5.68 -9.64
C GLN A 100 -12.29 -4.29 -9.25
N PRO A 101 -11.59 -3.57 -10.15
CA PRO A 101 -11.15 -2.23 -9.86
C PRO A 101 -12.36 -1.30 -9.70
N ALA A 102 -12.44 -0.60 -8.58
CA ALA A 102 -13.49 0.39 -8.33
C ALA A 102 -13.38 1.61 -9.25
N TRP A 103 -12.18 1.85 -9.80
CA TRP A 103 -11.86 2.94 -10.70
C TRP A 103 -10.59 2.63 -11.49
N THR A 104 -10.59 3.02 -12.77
CA THR A 104 -9.43 2.88 -13.67
C THR A 104 -9.17 4.19 -14.38
N PHE A 105 -7.89 4.54 -14.54
CA PHE A 105 -7.44 5.69 -15.30
C PHE A 105 -6.26 5.30 -16.18
N ALA A 106 -6.29 5.69 -17.47
CA ALA A 106 -5.26 5.36 -18.45
C ALA A 106 -4.92 3.84 -18.50
N GLY A 107 -5.92 2.97 -18.34
CA GLY A 107 -5.75 1.52 -18.38
C GLY A 107 -5.21 0.87 -17.09
N LEU A 108 -4.90 1.65 -16.07
CA LEU A 108 -4.44 1.18 -14.77
C LEU A 108 -5.50 1.40 -13.69
N SER A 109 -5.63 0.43 -12.80
CA SER A 109 -6.43 0.56 -11.59
C SER A 109 -5.74 1.44 -10.54
N MET A 110 -6.45 1.78 -9.46
CA MET A 110 -5.84 2.47 -8.31
C MET A 110 -4.65 1.69 -7.74
N ALA A 111 -4.73 0.35 -7.69
CA ALA A 111 -3.63 -0.49 -7.23
C ALA A 111 -2.43 -0.45 -8.20
N GLY A 112 -2.70 -0.45 -9.51
CA GLY A 112 -1.66 -0.29 -10.54
C GLY A 112 -0.93 1.06 -10.43
N TRP A 113 -1.66 2.16 -10.30
CA TRP A 113 -1.08 3.49 -10.08
C TRP A 113 -0.30 3.59 -8.76
N ASN A 114 -0.80 2.94 -7.70
CA ASN A 114 -0.09 2.88 -6.43
C ASN A 114 1.25 2.12 -6.57
N THR A 115 1.27 1.04 -7.35
CA THR A 115 2.51 0.31 -7.66
C THR A 115 3.53 1.22 -8.35
N VAL A 116 3.12 1.95 -9.38
CA VAL A 116 3.98 2.89 -10.12
C VAL A 116 4.50 4.00 -9.19
N ALA A 117 3.62 4.64 -8.42
CA ALA A 117 4.00 5.67 -7.48
C ALA A 117 5.01 5.15 -6.43
N SER A 118 4.77 3.97 -5.89
CA SER A 118 5.67 3.35 -4.91
C SER A 118 7.04 3.02 -5.52
N MET A 119 7.12 2.55 -6.77
CA MET A 119 8.39 2.33 -7.48
C MET A 119 9.19 3.63 -7.65
N ILE A 120 8.53 4.71 -8.01
CA ILE A 120 9.16 6.04 -8.12
C ILE A 120 9.72 6.47 -6.75
N LEU A 121 8.96 6.28 -5.68
CA LEU A 121 9.39 6.62 -4.32
C LEU A 121 10.56 5.76 -3.84
N VAL A 122 10.60 4.47 -4.20
CA VAL A 122 11.78 3.61 -3.98
C VAL A 122 12.98 4.21 -4.70
N GLY A 123 12.84 4.56 -5.98
CA GLY A 123 13.93 5.15 -6.78
C GLY A 123 14.47 6.42 -6.16
N PHE A 124 13.63 7.34 -5.73
CA PHE A 124 14.05 8.57 -5.04
C PHE A 124 14.73 8.28 -3.70
N SER A 125 14.20 7.36 -2.91
CA SER A 125 14.78 6.99 -1.61
C SER A 125 16.17 6.37 -1.76
N VAL A 126 16.35 5.46 -2.72
CA VAL A 126 17.64 4.85 -3.05
C VAL A 126 18.63 5.89 -3.58
N ALA A 127 18.21 6.76 -4.51
CA ALA A 127 19.06 7.82 -5.04
C ALA A 127 19.53 8.78 -3.93
N ALA A 128 18.64 9.12 -2.99
CA ALA A 128 18.98 9.93 -1.82
C ALA A 128 19.99 9.21 -0.91
N ALA A 129 19.78 7.92 -0.62
CA ALA A 129 20.69 7.12 0.19
C ALA A 129 22.11 7.05 -0.41
N LEU A 130 22.20 6.81 -1.73
CA LEU A 130 23.49 6.77 -2.43
C LEU A 130 24.21 8.12 -2.42
N ARG A 131 23.46 9.24 -2.55
CA ARG A 131 24.02 10.59 -2.43
C ARG A 131 24.59 10.86 -1.04
N GLU A 132 23.87 10.48 0.01
CA GLU A 132 24.36 10.66 1.39
C GLU A 132 25.58 9.77 1.67
N ARG A 133 25.63 8.54 1.14
CA ARG A 133 26.80 7.68 1.23
C ARG A 133 28.05 8.27 0.56
N GLY A 134 27.90 8.96 -0.55
CA GLY A 134 29.02 9.63 -1.23
C GLY A 134 29.52 10.90 -0.51
N ARG A 135 28.83 11.36 0.53
CA ARG A 135 29.20 12.53 1.36
C ARG A 135 29.90 12.17 2.65
N THR A 136 29.96 10.89 2.97
CA THR A 136 30.68 10.34 4.14
C THR A 136 32.06 9.89 3.73
#